data_7efe9371839424603221d499a33f7b46
#
_entry.id   7efe9371839424603221d499a33f7b46
#
_cell.length_a   1.000
_cell.length_b   1.000
_cell.length_c   1.000
_cell.angle_alpha   90.00
_cell.angle_beta   90.00
_cell.angle_gamma   90.00
#
_symmetry.space_group_name_H-M   'P 1'
#
loop_
_entity.id
_entity.type
_entity.pdbx_description
1 polymer ?
#
loop_
_entity_poly.entity_id
_entity_poly.type
_entity_poly.pdbx_seq_one_letter_code
_entity_poly.pdbx_strand_id
1 'polypeptide(L)'
;YIVKDIEKLADTIREAFQIAQSGRKGPVLVDITKDVTAAKTYFESMEPAVIHPVCETIKEKSVKEAIEMIEAAKQPYVLLGGGCTLSDASEQVREFVKKIDAPVCDTLMGKGVFPGEDPAYTGMLGMHGTKTSNIGVSQSDLLIAIGTRFSDRVYGNAKTFASRAKIIQIDIDPAEVNKNILIDTAIIGDVKAVLTILNRRLSQQQHEAWMQEIQDMKAKYPMTYHQERLSGPGLIEKI
;
A
#
# COMPACT_ATOMS: atom_id res chain seq x y z
N TYR A 1 -8.30 -10.87 -23.62
CA TYR A 1 -9.37 -11.06 -24.62
C TYR A 1 -8.75 -11.38 -25.98
N ILE A 2 -9.48 -12.14 -26.82
CA ILE A 2 -9.16 -12.33 -28.24
C ILE A 2 -10.42 -11.95 -29.02
N VAL A 3 -10.32 -10.90 -29.85
CA VAL A 3 -11.42 -10.43 -30.70
C VAL A 3 -11.34 -11.10 -32.07
N LYS A 4 -12.33 -11.95 -32.37
CA LYS A 4 -12.47 -12.68 -33.65
C LYS A 4 -13.72 -12.26 -34.44
N ASP A 5 -14.46 -11.27 -33.94
CA ASP A 5 -15.69 -10.77 -34.51
C ASP A 5 -15.67 -9.23 -34.42
N ILE A 6 -15.76 -8.56 -35.56
CA ILE A 6 -15.71 -7.10 -35.64
C ILE A 6 -16.85 -6.44 -34.85
N GLU A 7 -18.02 -7.05 -34.80
CA GLU A 7 -19.18 -6.52 -34.07
C GLU A 7 -18.97 -6.48 -32.56
N LYS A 8 -18.03 -7.29 -32.03
CA LYS A 8 -17.69 -7.33 -30.61
C LYS A 8 -16.51 -6.42 -30.23
N LEU A 9 -15.80 -5.85 -31.20
CA LEU A 9 -14.58 -5.08 -30.94
C LEU A 9 -14.82 -3.93 -29.99
N ALA A 10 -15.82 -3.09 -30.27
CA ALA A 10 -16.09 -1.88 -29.47
C ALA A 10 -16.45 -2.22 -28.02
N ASP A 11 -17.30 -3.23 -27.80
CA ASP A 11 -17.69 -3.65 -26.47
C ASP A 11 -16.56 -4.31 -25.70
N THR A 12 -15.73 -5.13 -26.37
CA THR A 12 -14.54 -5.71 -25.75
C THR A 12 -13.56 -4.63 -25.29
N ILE A 13 -13.37 -3.58 -26.08
CA ILE A 13 -12.49 -2.46 -25.70
C ILE A 13 -13.07 -1.72 -24.47
N ARG A 14 -14.39 -1.45 -24.44
CA ARG A 14 -15.04 -0.81 -23.27
C ARG A 14 -14.89 -1.67 -22.02
N GLU A 15 -15.14 -2.97 -22.13
CA GLU A 15 -14.98 -3.93 -21.03
C GLU A 15 -13.53 -3.98 -20.54
N ALA A 16 -12.55 -3.97 -21.44
CA ALA A 16 -11.13 -3.93 -21.10
C ALA A 16 -10.77 -2.68 -20.27
N PHE A 17 -11.27 -1.51 -20.66
CA PHE A 17 -11.09 -0.28 -19.88
C PHE A 17 -11.77 -0.34 -18.51
N GLN A 18 -12.95 -0.93 -18.43
CA GLN A 18 -13.65 -1.12 -17.16
C GLN A 18 -12.85 -2.04 -16.21
N ILE A 19 -12.35 -3.16 -16.72
CA ILE A 19 -11.53 -4.09 -15.93
C ILE A 19 -10.21 -3.43 -15.50
N ALA A 20 -9.53 -2.73 -16.43
CA ALA A 20 -8.27 -2.06 -16.15
C ALA A 20 -8.35 -1.05 -14.99
N GLN A 21 -9.52 -0.48 -14.73
CA GLN A 21 -9.75 0.53 -13.71
C GLN A 21 -10.50 0.01 -12.47
N SER A 22 -10.95 -1.27 -12.49
CA SER A 22 -11.68 -1.90 -11.40
C SER A 22 -10.75 -2.64 -10.45
N GLY A 23 -11.13 -2.76 -9.17
CA GLY A 23 -10.38 -3.48 -8.16
C GLY A 23 -8.91 -3.05 -8.11
N ARG A 24 -8.01 -4.02 -8.22
CA ARG A 24 -6.58 -3.75 -8.41
C ARG A 24 -6.33 -3.30 -9.85
N LYS A 25 -6.18 -2.00 -10.05
CA LYS A 25 -5.95 -1.38 -11.36
C LYS A 25 -4.70 -1.95 -12.04
N GLY A 26 -4.82 -2.22 -13.34
CA GLY A 26 -3.71 -2.79 -14.12
C GLY A 26 -4.02 -2.89 -15.62
N PRO A 27 -3.04 -3.30 -16.44
CA PRO A 27 -3.22 -3.43 -17.87
C PRO A 27 -4.11 -4.62 -18.22
N VAL A 28 -4.86 -4.48 -19.32
CA VAL A 28 -5.65 -5.56 -19.94
C VAL A 28 -5.17 -5.77 -21.36
N LEU A 29 -4.85 -7.00 -21.71
CA LEU A 29 -4.45 -7.37 -23.07
C LEU A 29 -5.69 -7.65 -23.93
N VAL A 30 -5.79 -6.98 -25.06
CA VAL A 30 -6.79 -7.25 -26.11
C VAL A 30 -6.05 -7.60 -27.40
N ASP A 31 -6.16 -8.86 -27.83
CA ASP A 31 -5.61 -9.35 -29.09
C ASP A 31 -6.70 -9.25 -30.17
N ILE A 32 -6.41 -8.52 -31.25
CA ILE A 32 -7.33 -8.29 -32.37
C ILE A 32 -6.79 -9.04 -33.57
N THR A 33 -7.55 -10.05 -34.04
CA THR A 33 -7.12 -10.89 -35.14
C THR A 33 -7.03 -10.10 -36.46
N LYS A 34 -6.18 -10.56 -37.38
CA LYS A 34 -5.88 -9.85 -38.64
C LYS A 34 -7.13 -9.64 -39.52
N ASP A 35 -8.02 -10.60 -39.56
CA ASP A 35 -9.30 -10.53 -40.28
C ASP A 35 -10.22 -9.44 -39.74
N VAL A 36 -10.29 -9.31 -38.42
CA VAL A 36 -11.04 -8.24 -37.74
C VAL A 36 -10.46 -6.87 -38.04
N THR A 37 -9.12 -6.73 -38.07
CA THR A 37 -8.50 -5.43 -38.43
C THR A 37 -8.75 -4.99 -39.84
N ALA A 38 -9.06 -5.92 -40.75
CA ALA A 38 -9.38 -5.64 -42.18
C ALA A 38 -10.89 -5.53 -42.44
N ALA A 39 -11.72 -5.95 -41.49
CA ALA A 39 -13.18 -5.94 -41.63
C ALA A 39 -13.78 -4.52 -41.55
N LYS A 40 -14.98 -4.38 -42.09
CA LYS A 40 -15.76 -3.13 -42.01
C LYS A 40 -17.07 -3.41 -41.28
N THR A 41 -17.45 -2.51 -40.39
CA THR A 41 -18.72 -2.58 -39.67
C THR A 41 -19.35 -1.18 -39.53
N TYR A 42 -20.60 -1.14 -39.15
CA TYR A 42 -21.28 0.08 -38.72
C TYR A 42 -20.93 0.36 -37.27
N PHE A 43 -20.42 1.57 -36.98
CA PHE A 43 -20.08 2.00 -35.64
C PHE A 43 -20.82 3.30 -35.31
N GLU A 44 -21.57 3.27 -34.22
CA GLU A 44 -22.14 4.48 -33.62
C GLU A 44 -21.28 4.92 -32.42
N SER A 45 -20.84 6.17 -32.45
CA SER A 45 -20.10 6.74 -31.32
C SER A 45 -21.00 6.87 -30.11
N MET A 46 -20.58 6.32 -28.99
CA MET A 46 -21.25 6.47 -27.70
C MET A 46 -20.39 7.28 -26.74
N GLU A 47 -21.05 8.02 -25.85
CA GLU A 47 -20.32 8.67 -24.74
C GLU A 47 -19.53 7.63 -23.91
N PRO A 48 -18.32 7.98 -23.44
CA PRO A 48 -17.56 7.10 -22.58
C PRO A 48 -18.35 6.71 -21.33
N ALA A 49 -18.39 5.43 -21.02
CA ALA A 49 -19.01 4.97 -19.78
C ALA A 49 -18.25 5.51 -18.58
N VAL A 50 -18.99 6.03 -17.60
CA VAL A 50 -18.39 6.36 -16.28
C VAL A 50 -18.04 5.05 -15.60
N ILE A 51 -16.75 4.85 -15.36
CA ILE A 51 -16.26 3.64 -14.70
C ILE A 51 -16.37 3.86 -13.19
N HIS A 52 -17.24 3.09 -12.57
CA HIS A 52 -17.33 3.02 -11.12
C HIS A 52 -16.42 1.88 -10.65
N PRO A 53 -15.32 2.17 -9.90
CA PRO A 53 -14.48 1.12 -9.37
C PRO A 53 -15.30 0.15 -8.51
N VAL A 54 -15.33 -1.11 -8.89
CA VAL A 54 -15.96 -2.14 -8.08
C VAL A 54 -14.98 -2.50 -6.97
N CYS A 55 -15.35 -2.20 -5.73
CA CYS A 55 -14.65 -2.67 -4.54
C CYS A 55 -15.51 -3.71 -3.83
N GLU A 56 -14.88 -4.72 -3.26
CA GLU A 56 -15.57 -5.65 -2.38
C GLU A 56 -16.13 -4.90 -1.15
N THR A 57 -17.24 -5.41 -0.61
CA THR A 57 -17.83 -4.85 0.60
C THR A 57 -16.90 -5.10 1.79
N ILE A 58 -16.49 -4.03 2.45
CA ILE A 58 -15.65 -4.08 3.65
C ILE A 58 -16.39 -4.85 4.75
N LYS A 59 -15.81 -5.96 5.21
CA LYS A 59 -16.43 -6.82 6.22
C LYS A 59 -16.32 -6.21 7.61
N GLU A 60 -17.43 -5.96 8.26
CA GLU A 60 -17.52 -5.38 9.60
C GLU A 60 -16.73 -6.18 10.66
N LYS A 61 -16.73 -7.51 10.56
CA LYS A 61 -15.95 -8.39 11.43
C LYS A 61 -14.46 -8.07 11.37
N SER A 62 -13.90 -7.98 10.16
CA SER A 62 -12.47 -7.67 9.97
C SER A 62 -12.09 -6.28 10.49
N VAL A 63 -12.98 -5.30 10.34
CA VAL A 63 -12.78 -3.95 10.88
C VAL A 63 -12.73 -3.98 12.40
N LYS A 64 -13.63 -4.69 13.07
CA LYS A 64 -13.64 -4.82 14.54
C LYS A 64 -12.39 -5.51 15.06
N GLU A 65 -12.00 -6.65 14.47
CA GLU A 65 -10.78 -7.36 14.82
C GLU A 65 -9.53 -6.47 14.68
N ALA A 66 -9.44 -5.71 13.59
CA ALA A 66 -8.34 -4.79 13.39
C ALA A 66 -8.31 -3.67 14.44
N ILE A 67 -9.45 -3.07 14.79
CA ILE A 67 -9.55 -2.05 15.85
C ILE A 67 -9.09 -2.62 17.18
N GLU A 68 -9.56 -3.79 17.58
CA GLU A 68 -9.17 -4.45 18.83
C GLU A 68 -7.65 -4.71 18.87
N MET A 69 -7.05 -5.14 17.77
CA MET A 69 -5.61 -5.35 17.67
C MET A 69 -4.83 -4.04 17.77
N ILE A 70 -5.29 -2.96 17.10
CA ILE A 70 -4.64 -1.65 17.12
C ILE A 70 -4.70 -1.05 18.54
N GLU A 71 -5.85 -1.11 19.19
CA GLU A 71 -6.04 -0.55 20.54
C GLU A 71 -5.30 -1.34 21.63
N ALA A 72 -4.98 -2.61 21.38
CA ALA A 72 -4.19 -3.45 22.30
C ALA A 72 -2.68 -3.33 22.10
N ALA A 73 -2.22 -2.79 20.97
CA ALA A 73 -0.80 -2.71 20.65
C ALA A 73 -0.06 -1.72 21.55
N LYS A 74 1.20 -2.03 21.84
CA LYS A 74 2.11 -1.16 22.62
C LYS A 74 3.24 -0.60 21.75
N GLN A 75 3.59 -1.32 20.71
CA GLN A 75 4.66 -0.98 19.77
C GLN A 75 4.15 -1.14 18.32
N PRO A 76 3.05 -0.43 17.93
CA PRO A 76 2.54 -0.54 16.57
C PRO A 76 3.50 0.06 15.55
N TYR A 77 3.48 -0.46 14.32
CA TYR A 77 4.24 0.05 13.20
C TYR A 77 3.40 0.05 11.92
N VAL A 78 3.50 1.09 11.11
CA VAL A 78 2.75 1.21 9.85
C VAL A 78 3.68 1.01 8.66
N LEU A 79 3.29 0.15 7.73
CA LEU A 79 3.97 -0.06 6.45
C LEU A 79 3.06 0.37 5.30
N LEU A 80 3.51 1.36 4.53
CA LEU A 80 2.76 1.92 3.41
C LEU A 80 3.25 1.35 2.07
N GLY A 81 2.32 0.87 1.26
CA GLY A 81 2.60 0.38 -0.09
C GLY A 81 1.96 1.23 -1.19
N GLY A 82 2.16 0.82 -2.44
CA GLY A 82 1.63 1.50 -3.63
C GLY A 82 0.10 1.57 -3.70
N GLY A 83 -0.61 0.70 -2.97
CA GLY A 83 -2.07 0.76 -2.86
C GLY A 83 -2.56 2.06 -2.24
N CYS A 84 -1.78 2.67 -1.33
CA CYS A 84 -2.10 3.97 -0.76
C CYS A 84 -2.09 5.09 -1.82
N THR A 85 -1.12 5.06 -2.73
CA THR A 85 -1.02 6.01 -3.84
C THR A 85 -2.16 5.80 -4.84
N LEU A 86 -2.43 4.53 -5.20
CA LEU A 86 -3.48 4.19 -6.17
C LEU A 86 -4.88 4.53 -5.67
N SER A 87 -5.09 4.54 -4.36
CA SER A 87 -6.35 4.90 -3.71
C SER A 87 -6.45 6.40 -3.37
N ASP A 88 -5.40 7.19 -3.65
CA ASP A 88 -5.34 8.61 -3.25
C ASP A 88 -5.66 8.81 -1.76
N ALA A 89 -5.01 8.02 -0.90
CA ALA A 89 -5.33 7.91 0.52
C ALA A 89 -4.38 8.70 1.45
N SER A 90 -3.55 9.60 0.93
CA SER A 90 -2.49 10.28 1.70
C SER A 90 -3.02 11.05 2.92
N GLU A 91 -4.17 11.69 2.81
CA GLU A 91 -4.82 12.38 3.94
C GLU A 91 -5.24 11.40 5.03
N GLN A 92 -5.94 10.32 4.64
CA GLN A 92 -6.42 9.30 5.56
C GLN A 92 -5.28 8.57 6.25
N VAL A 93 -4.16 8.35 5.54
CA VAL A 93 -2.94 7.78 6.12
C VAL A 93 -2.35 8.70 7.18
N ARG A 94 -2.22 10.01 6.92
CA ARG A 94 -1.70 10.98 7.90
C ARG A 94 -2.57 11.05 9.14
N GLU A 95 -3.89 11.11 8.96
CA GLU A 95 -4.84 11.09 10.08
C GLU A 95 -4.71 9.79 10.89
N PHE A 96 -4.62 8.65 10.21
CA PHE A 96 -4.49 7.33 10.84
C PHE A 96 -3.21 7.23 11.67
N VAL A 97 -2.05 7.54 11.09
CA VAL A 97 -0.75 7.50 11.77
C VAL A 97 -0.75 8.38 13.02
N LYS A 98 -1.27 9.62 12.89
CA LYS A 98 -1.39 10.54 14.03
C LYS A 98 -2.33 10.00 15.11
N LYS A 99 -3.43 9.35 14.71
CA LYS A 99 -4.42 8.82 15.65
C LYS A 99 -3.90 7.64 16.44
N ILE A 100 -3.13 6.75 15.83
CA ILE A 100 -2.56 5.59 16.51
C ILE A 100 -1.17 5.85 17.10
N ASP A 101 -0.61 7.06 16.93
CA ASP A 101 0.72 7.46 17.44
C ASP A 101 1.80 6.41 17.16
N ALA A 102 2.00 6.08 15.87
CA ALA A 102 2.88 5.01 15.45
C ALA A 102 3.94 5.47 14.45
N PRO A 103 5.15 4.88 14.47
CA PRO A 103 6.13 5.09 13.42
C PRO A 103 5.64 4.50 12.10
N VAL A 104 6.10 5.10 11.00
CA VAL A 104 5.71 4.72 9.66
C VAL A 104 6.91 4.54 8.75
N CYS A 105 6.88 3.48 7.97
CA CYS A 105 7.81 3.23 6.87
C CYS A 105 7.05 2.96 5.57
N ASP A 106 7.76 2.97 4.46
CA ASP A 106 7.16 2.71 3.16
C ASP A 106 7.90 1.62 2.37
N THR A 107 7.25 1.15 1.32
CA THR A 107 7.89 0.45 0.21
C THR A 107 8.28 1.47 -0.85
N LEU A 108 9.08 1.07 -1.84
CA LEU A 108 9.43 1.93 -2.98
C LEU A 108 8.18 2.53 -3.65
N MET A 109 7.12 1.74 -3.81
CA MET A 109 5.87 2.19 -4.44
C MET A 109 4.96 3.00 -3.50
N GLY A 110 5.25 2.99 -2.20
CA GLY A 110 4.55 3.80 -1.20
C GLY A 110 5.16 5.17 -0.95
N LYS A 111 6.31 5.46 -1.57
CA LYS A 111 6.98 6.76 -1.40
C LYS A 111 6.10 7.93 -1.86
N GLY A 112 6.13 9.00 -1.06
CA GLY A 112 5.34 10.21 -1.30
C GLY A 112 3.92 10.17 -0.68
N VAL A 113 3.47 9.03 -0.16
CA VAL A 113 2.17 8.94 0.55
C VAL A 113 2.22 9.67 1.89
N PHE A 114 3.34 9.55 2.60
CA PHE A 114 3.56 10.17 3.90
C PHE A 114 4.73 11.16 3.84
N PRO A 115 4.66 12.31 4.55
CA PRO A 115 5.73 13.32 4.52
C PRO A 115 7.05 12.76 5.04
N GLY A 116 8.12 12.92 4.26
CA GLY A 116 9.45 12.43 4.63
C GLY A 116 10.09 13.17 5.81
N GLU A 117 9.64 14.39 6.09
CA GLU A 117 10.14 15.23 7.18
C GLU A 117 9.40 15.00 8.51
N ASP A 118 8.28 14.28 8.47
CA ASP A 118 7.51 13.99 9.69
C ASP A 118 8.35 13.11 10.65
N PRO A 119 8.39 13.44 11.96
CA PRO A 119 9.13 12.67 12.95
C PRO A 119 8.78 11.18 12.98
N ALA A 120 7.52 10.82 12.71
CA ALA A 120 7.07 9.45 12.66
C ALA A 120 7.63 8.66 11.46
N TYR A 121 8.07 9.35 10.39
CA TYR A 121 8.61 8.68 9.20
C TYR A 121 10.02 8.16 9.44
N THR A 122 10.23 6.89 9.14
CA THR A 122 11.51 6.21 9.39
C THR A 122 12.27 5.81 8.11
N GLY A 123 11.67 6.08 6.95
CA GLY A 123 12.23 5.73 5.65
C GLY A 123 11.68 4.44 5.07
N MET A 124 12.33 3.90 4.06
CA MET A 124 11.93 2.69 3.37
C MET A 124 12.24 1.44 4.18
N LEU A 125 11.39 0.40 4.06
CA LEU A 125 11.60 -0.93 4.63
C LEU A 125 12.25 -1.87 3.61
N GLY A 126 12.98 -2.86 4.10
CA GLY A 126 13.51 -3.98 3.33
C GLY A 126 14.98 -3.84 2.94
N MET A 127 15.38 -4.52 1.86
CA MET A 127 16.79 -4.65 1.42
C MET A 127 17.47 -3.30 1.19
N HIS A 128 16.74 -2.32 0.66
CA HIS A 128 17.23 -0.96 0.41
C HIS A 128 16.68 0.06 1.43
N GLY A 129 16.14 -0.45 2.54
CA GLY A 129 15.54 0.37 3.58
C GLY A 129 16.54 0.88 4.61
N THR A 130 16.06 1.76 5.48
CA THR A 130 16.84 2.28 6.60
C THR A 130 17.01 1.21 7.68
N LYS A 131 18.09 1.33 8.46
CA LYS A 131 18.27 0.46 9.64
C LYS A 131 17.14 0.67 10.65
N THR A 132 16.69 1.91 10.84
CA THR A 132 15.60 2.25 11.74
C THR A 132 14.32 1.52 11.36
N SER A 133 13.89 1.57 10.08
CA SER A 133 12.69 0.86 9.64
C SER A 133 12.81 -0.65 9.83
N ASN A 134 13.94 -1.25 9.43
CA ASN A 134 14.13 -2.69 9.54
C ASN A 134 14.17 -3.18 10.99
N ILE A 135 14.87 -2.46 11.87
CA ILE A 135 14.94 -2.81 13.29
C ILE A 135 13.59 -2.55 13.97
N GLY A 136 12.96 -1.39 13.71
CA GLY A 136 11.69 -1.01 14.32
C GLY A 136 10.57 -2.00 13.97
N VAL A 137 10.44 -2.39 12.70
CA VAL A 137 9.47 -3.44 12.30
C VAL A 137 9.77 -4.78 12.98
N SER A 138 11.04 -5.14 13.16
CA SER A 138 11.42 -6.40 13.84
C SER A 138 11.13 -6.38 15.35
N GLN A 139 11.05 -5.21 15.95
CA GLN A 139 10.76 -5.03 17.38
C GLN A 139 9.28 -4.75 17.67
N SER A 140 8.50 -4.36 16.67
CA SER A 140 7.08 -4.07 16.83
C SER A 140 6.27 -5.28 17.32
N ASP A 141 5.18 -5.02 18.01
CA ASP A 141 4.20 -6.03 18.43
C ASP A 141 2.99 -6.09 17.49
N LEU A 142 2.81 -5.05 16.66
CA LEU A 142 1.79 -4.98 15.63
C LEU A 142 2.35 -4.30 14.37
N LEU A 143 2.27 -4.97 13.22
CA LEU A 143 2.56 -4.40 11.91
C LEU A 143 1.26 -4.18 11.13
N ILE A 144 0.98 -2.94 10.75
CA ILE A 144 -0.20 -2.58 9.96
C ILE A 144 0.27 -2.30 8.53
N ALA A 145 0.06 -3.26 7.64
CA ALA A 145 0.49 -3.22 6.25
C ALA A 145 -0.66 -2.69 5.36
N ILE A 146 -0.48 -1.52 4.77
CA ILE A 146 -1.53 -0.80 4.04
C ILE A 146 -1.17 -0.73 2.56
N GLY A 147 -1.96 -1.39 1.71
CA GLY A 147 -1.77 -1.41 0.26
C GLY A 147 -0.42 -1.97 -0.18
N THR A 148 0.10 -2.95 0.55
CA THR A 148 1.37 -3.61 0.26
C THR A 148 1.20 -5.12 0.17
N ARG A 149 1.79 -5.72 -0.86
CA ARG A 149 1.72 -7.15 -1.16
C ARG A 149 2.89 -7.97 -0.61
N PHE A 150 3.72 -7.40 0.27
CA PHE A 150 4.89 -8.05 0.81
C PHE A 150 5.77 -8.72 -0.27
N SER A 151 6.52 -7.91 -1.03
CA SER A 151 7.51 -8.45 -1.96
C SER A 151 8.75 -8.97 -1.21
N ASP A 152 9.50 -9.88 -1.84
CA ASP A 152 10.76 -10.40 -1.31
C ASP A 152 11.77 -9.32 -0.95
N ARG A 153 11.78 -8.20 -1.68
CA ARG A 153 12.63 -7.04 -1.39
C ARG A 153 12.27 -6.33 -0.09
N VAL A 154 11.03 -6.50 0.38
CA VAL A 154 10.54 -5.88 1.62
C VAL A 154 10.78 -6.81 2.82
N TYR A 155 10.37 -8.08 2.73
CA TYR A 155 10.47 -8.99 3.88
C TYR A 155 11.79 -9.76 3.97
N GLY A 156 12.55 -9.91 2.87
CA GLY A 156 13.79 -10.68 2.83
C GLY A 156 13.57 -12.16 3.16
N ASN A 157 13.52 -12.52 4.42
CA ASN A 157 13.23 -13.88 4.87
C ASN A 157 11.86 -13.94 5.57
N ALA A 158 10.88 -14.60 4.93
CA ALA A 158 9.51 -14.70 5.45
C ALA A 158 9.41 -15.33 6.84
N LYS A 159 10.33 -16.24 7.20
CA LYS A 159 10.31 -16.93 8.51
C LYS A 159 10.70 -16.03 9.68
N THR A 160 11.46 -14.97 9.42
CA THR A 160 11.98 -14.07 10.46
C THR A 160 11.41 -12.66 10.37
N PHE A 161 10.69 -12.35 9.29
CA PHE A 161 10.08 -11.04 9.09
C PHE A 161 8.99 -10.77 10.13
N ALA A 162 9.12 -9.66 10.84
CA ALA A 162 8.16 -9.21 11.86
C ALA A 162 7.69 -10.33 12.80
N SER A 163 8.58 -11.26 13.16
CA SER A 163 8.24 -12.52 13.86
C SER A 163 7.68 -12.32 15.28
N ARG A 164 7.77 -11.11 15.81
CA ARG A 164 7.20 -10.74 17.13
C ARG A 164 5.85 -10.03 17.00
N ALA A 165 5.55 -9.53 15.82
CA ALA A 165 4.36 -8.72 15.56
C ALA A 165 3.19 -9.59 15.10
N LYS A 166 1.99 -9.23 15.52
CA LYS A 166 0.77 -9.56 14.78
C LYS A 166 0.72 -8.68 13.52
N ILE A 167 0.08 -9.17 12.47
CA ILE A 167 0.04 -8.47 11.19
C ILE A 167 -1.40 -8.23 10.75
N ILE A 168 -1.74 -6.95 10.53
CA ILE A 168 -2.97 -6.54 9.84
C ILE A 168 -2.59 -6.17 8.41
N GLN A 169 -3.29 -6.72 7.42
CA GLN A 169 -3.15 -6.33 6.03
C GLN A 169 -4.42 -5.64 5.52
N ILE A 170 -4.26 -4.46 4.94
CA ILE A 170 -5.33 -3.73 4.23
C ILE A 170 -4.99 -3.75 2.75
N ASP A 171 -5.78 -4.45 1.94
CA ASP A 171 -5.56 -4.57 0.51
C ASP A 171 -6.88 -4.64 -0.25
N ILE A 172 -6.87 -4.19 -1.50
CA ILE A 172 -8.04 -4.30 -2.39
C ILE A 172 -8.13 -5.68 -3.04
N ASP A 173 -7.02 -6.41 -3.11
CA ASP A 173 -6.90 -7.70 -3.78
C ASP A 173 -6.85 -8.85 -2.76
N PRO A 174 -7.92 -9.64 -2.62
CA PRO A 174 -7.93 -10.77 -1.69
C PRO A 174 -6.88 -11.83 -2.01
N ALA A 175 -6.37 -11.89 -3.25
CA ALA A 175 -5.34 -12.84 -3.66
C ALA A 175 -3.95 -12.53 -3.08
N GLU A 176 -3.73 -11.32 -2.55
CA GLU A 176 -2.47 -10.97 -1.88
C GLU A 176 -2.45 -11.37 -0.39
N VAL A 177 -3.60 -11.75 0.18
CA VAL A 177 -3.71 -12.17 1.58
C VAL A 177 -3.06 -13.54 1.79
N ASN A 178 -2.19 -13.66 2.79
CA ASN A 178 -1.44 -14.89 3.12
C ASN A 178 -0.57 -15.45 1.99
N LYS A 179 -0.30 -14.67 0.94
CA LYS A 179 0.46 -15.14 -0.22
C LYS A 179 1.94 -15.29 0.08
N ASN A 180 2.54 -14.29 0.68
CA ASN A 180 3.98 -14.26 0.95
C ASN A 180 4.29 -14.27 2.46
N ILE A 181 3.48 -13.60 3.26
CA ILE A 181 3.56 -13.51 4.72
C ILE A 181 2.21 -13.93 5.29
N LEU A 182 2.23 -14.78 6.31
CA LEU A 182 1.03 -15.10 7.06
C LEU A 182 0.62 -13.90 7.90
N ILE A 183 -0.66 -13.59 7.90
CA ILE A 183 -1.21 -12.45 8.61
C ILE A 183 -2.30 -12.88 9.60
N ASP A 184 -2.57 -12.07 10.60
CA ASP A 184 -3.59 -12.35 11.61
C ASP A 184 -4.98 -11.87 11.18
N THR A 185 -5.06 -10.68 10.56
CA THR A 185 -6.34 -10.11 10.09
C THR A 185 -6.16 -9.37 8.79
N ALA A 186 -7.12 -9.56 7.86
CA ALA A 186 -7.18 -8.81 6.60
C ALA A 186 -8.46 -7.98 6.51
N ILE A 187 -8.32 -6.72 6.04
CA ILE A 187 -9.45 -5.91 5.59
C ILE A 187 -9.35 -5.76 4.07
N ILE A 188 -10.28 -6.41 3.36
CA ILE A 188 -10.35 -6.30 1.90
C ILE A 188 -11.20 -5.09 1.55
N GLY A 189 -10.63 -4.17 0.77
CA GLY A 189 -11.29 -2.95 0.33
C GLY A 189 -10.32 -1.87 -0.15
N ASP A 190 -10.89 -0.81 -0.69
CA ASP A 190 -10.14 0.39 -1.05
C ASP A 190 -9.50 1.03 0.19
N VAL A 191 -8.20 1.36 0.12
CA VAL A 191 -7.43 1.88 1.27
C VAL A 191 -8.06 3.14 1.85
N LYS A 192 -8.48 4.09 0.99
CA LYS A 192 -9.10 5.35 1.43
C LYS A 192 -10.40 5.10 2.19
N ALA A 193 -11.24 4.19 1.66
CA ALA A 193 -12.49 3.82 2.31
C ALA A 193 -12.26 3.11 3.65
N VAL A 194 -11.34 2.14 3.70
CA VAL A 194 -11.01 1.42 4.94
C VAL A 194 -10.46 2.36 6.01
N LEU A 195 -9.48 3.21 5.65
CA LEU A 195 -8.89 4.16 6.60
C LEU A 195 -9.91 5.20 7.08
N THR A 196 -10.83 5.64 6.22
CA THR A 196 -11.91 6.54 6.64
C THR A 196 -12.79 5.89 7.73
N ILE A 197 -13.08 4.59 7.62
CA ILE A 197 -13.84 3.86 8.64
C ILE A 197 -13.02 3.74 9.93
N LEU A 198 -11.75 3.32 9.82
CA LEU A 198 -10.86 3.15 10.98
C LEU A 198 -10.64 4.48 11.71
N ASN A 199 -10.38 5.57 11.01
CA ASN A 199 -10.17 6.90 11.58
C ASN A 199 -11.39 7.41 12.38
N ARG A 200 -12.60 7.05 11.96
CA ARG A 200 -13.82 7.42 12.67
C ARG A 200 -14.06 6.61 13.94
N ARG A 201 -13.57 5.37 14.00
CA ARG A 201 -13.88 4.42 15.06
C ARG A 201 -12.78 4.25 16.10
N LEU A 202 -11.53 4.42 15.71
CA LEU A 202 -10.39 4.30 16.61
C LEU A 202 -10.40 5.44 17.63
N SER A 203 -10.08 5.12 18.87
CA SER A 203 -9.71 6.11 19.89
C SER A 203 -8.30 6.64 19.65
N GLN A 204 -8.00 7.84 20.15
CA GLN A 204 -6.65 8.41 20.11
C GLN A 204 -5.74 7.56 20.99
N GLN A 205 -4.62 7.09 20.43
CA GLN A 205 -3.59 6.33 21.14
C GLN A 205 -2.40 7.23 21.50
N GLN A 206 -1.57 6.78 22.42
CA GLN A 206 -0.31 7.41 22.82
C GLN A 206 0.74 6.33 23.07
N HIS A 207 1.85 6.39 22.36
CA HIS A 207 2.96 5.43 22.44
C HIS A 207 4.30 6.17 22.64
N GLU A 208 4.34 7.16 23.54
CA GLU A 208 5.49 8.06 23.73
C GLU A 208 6.82 7.32 23.90
N ALA A 209 6.84 6.27 24.74
CA ALA A 209 8.06 5.48 24.96
C ALA A 209 8.54 4.80 23.67
N TRP A 210 7.61 4.22 22.90
CA TRP A 210 7.92 3.59 21.62
C TRP A 210 8.41 4.60 20.59
N MET A 211 7.72 5.73 20.47
CA MET A 211 8.14 6.81 19.56
C MET A 211 9.52 7.36 19.94
N GLN A 212 9.84 7.46 21.23
CA GLN A 212 11.17 7.87 21.69
C GLN A 212 12.24 6.83 21.30
N GLU A 213 11.99 5.53 21.48
CA GLU A 213 12.91 4.47 21.03
C GLU A 213 13.20 4.57 19.52
N ILE A 214 12.18 4.89 18.73
CA ILE A 214 12.34 5.11 17.27
C ILE A 214 13.21 6.34 16.98
N GLN A 215 13.01 7.46 17.70
CA GLN A 215 13.85 8.65 17.54
C GLN A 215 15.32 8.36 17.93
N ASP A 216 15.53 7.62 19.00
CA ASP A 216 16.88 7.20 19.43
C ASP A 216 17.56 6.31 18.37
N MET A 217 16.79 5.40 17.74
CA MET A 217 17.28 4.61 16.60
C MET A 217 17.63 5.47 15.39
N LYS A 218 16.80 6.48 15.05
CA LYS A 218 17.10 7.43 13.97
C LYS A 218 18.40 8.18 14.23
N ALA A 219 18.60 8.64 15.46
CA ALA A 219 19.82 9.33 15.86
C ALA A 219 21.05 8.40 15.83
N LYS A 220 20.88 7.14 16.25
CA LYS A 220 21.95 6.13 16.26
C LYS A 220 22.37 5.66 14.86
N TYR A 221 21.43 5.63 13.92
CA TYR A 221 21.64 5.11 12.56
C TYR A 221 21.26 6.15 11.49
N PRO A 222 21.90 7.33 11.49
CA PRO A 222 21.60 8.34 10.49
C PRO A 222 21.98 7.83 9.08
N MET A 223 21.23 8.26 8.08
CA MET A 223 21.62 8.08 6.70
C MET A 223 22.76 9.06 6.39
N THR A 224 23.95 8.52 6.16
CA THR A 224 25.13 9.31 5.84
C THR A 224 25.70 8.92 4.49
N TYR A 225 26.29 9.88 3.78
CA TYR A 225 27.02 9.67 2.56
C TYR A 225 28.29 10.55 2.57
N HIS A 226 29.27 10.25 1.70
CA HIS A 226 30.49 11.02 1.58
C HIS A 226 30.19 12.39 0.94
N GLN A 227 30.26 13.45 1.74
CA GLN A 227 30.00 14.83 1.29
C GLN A 227 31.18 15.42 0.49
N GLU A 228 32.38 14.85 0.64
CA GLU A 228 33.61 15.33 0.00
C GLU A 228 33.70 15.03 -1.50
N ARG A 229 32.80 14.23 -2.02
CA ARG A 229 32.77 13.81 -3.44
C ARG A 229 31.42 14.12 -4.06
N LEU A 230 31.43 14.42 -5.36
CA LEU A 230 30.18 14.40 -6.12
C LEU A 230 29.59 12.98 -6.08
N SER A 231 28.43 12.84 -5.47
CA SER A 231 27.76 11.57 -5.26
C SER A 231 26.29 11.68 -5.60
N GLY A 232 25.67 10.56 -5.98
CA GLY A 232 24.21 10.52 -6.24
C GLY A 232 23.37 11.05 -5.07
N PRO A 233 23.58 10.57 -3.83
CA PRO A 233 22.87 11.10 -2.66
C PRO A 233 23.09 12.61 -2.47
N GLY A 234 24.33 13.11 -2.60
CA GLY A 234 24.62 14.53 -2.45
C GLY A 234 24.02 15.42 -3.54
N LEU A 235 23.80 14.87 -4.73
CA LEU A 235 23.07 15.58 -5.80
C LEU A 235 21.58 15.65 -5.50
N ILE A 236 20.98 14.55 -5.05
CA ILE A 236 19.57 14.48 -4.69
C ILE A 236 19.22 15.42 -3.53
N GLU A 237 20.12 15.54 -2.53
CA GLU A 237 19.90 16.44 -1.39
C GLU A 237 19.90 17.92 -1.78
N LYS A 238 20.52 18.27 -2.92
CA LYS A 238 20.61 19.66 -3.42
C LYS A 238 19.50 20.07 -4.38
N ILE A 239 18.66 19.14 -4.79
CA ILE A 239 17.49 19.37 -5.64
C ILE A 239 16.26 19.65 -4.80
#